data_28102c841abdeae66ae2f2154cd08492
#
_entry.id   28102c841abdeae66ae2f2154cd08492
#
_cell.length_a   1.000
_cell.length_b   1.000
_cell.length_c   1.000
_cell.angle_alpha   90.00
_cell.angle_beta   90.00
_cell.angle_gamma   90.00
#
_symmetry.space_group_name_H-M   'P 1'
#
loop_
_entity.id
_entity.type
_entity.pdbx_description
1 polymer ?
#
loop_
_entity_poly.entity_id
_entity_poly.type
_entity_poly.pdbx_seq_one_letter_code
_entity_poly.pdbx_strand_id
1 'polypeptide(L)'
;SSDLVMVFFGEYKGTFKNTGFFWVNPFMNKKKLSLRARNLDVEPIKVNDKIGNPILIGLVLVWKLKDTYKAMFEIDAQTMADSKGTGTASVSVAGRMNAFEDFVRVQSDAALRQVAGQYAYDDNEHDTNELTLRGGGEEINDQLERQLNERLAMAGMEIVEARINYLAYAPEIAAVMLRRQQASAIITAREKIVEGAVSMVKMALDKLAEDGIVELDEEKKAAMVSN
;
A
#
# COMPACT_ATOMS: atom_id res chain seq x y z
N SER A 1 23.60 0.46 -13.89
CA SER A 1 23.98 -0.93 -14.04
C SER A 1 23.00 -1.66 -14.94
N SER A 2 23.51 -2.56 -15.76
CA SER A 2 22.71 -3.37 -16.67
C SER A 2 23.39 -4.71 -16.87
N ASP A 3 22.62 -5.77 -16.85
CA ASP A 3 23.08 -7.12 -17.11
C ASP A 3 22.83 -7.53 -18.55
N LEU A 4 23.72 -8.36 -19.06
CA LEU A 4 23.62 -8.96 -20.38
C LEU A 4 23.30 -10.45 -20.24
N VAL A 5 22.07 -10.84 -20.54
CA VAL A 5 21.64 -12.24 -20.55
C VAL A 5 22.04 -12.87 -21.89
N MET A 6 22.76 -13.98 -21.81
CA MET A 6 23.23 -14.72 -22.97
C MET A 6 22.40 -15.98 -23.18
N VAL A 7 21.87 -16.13 -24.40
CA VAL A 7 21.05 -17.26 -24.82
C VAL A 7 21.64 -17.87 -26.07
N PHE A 8 21.81 -19.20 -26.08
CA PHE A 8 22.30 -19.96 -27.24
C PHE A 8 21.28 -21.00 -27.65
N PHE A 9 20.71 -20.88 -28.84
CA PHE A 9 19.62 -21.74 -29.34
C PHE A 9 18.45 -21.93 -28.36
N GLY A 10 18.05 -20.85 -27.67
CA GLY A 10 16.96 -20.92 -26.71
C GLY A 10 17.36 -21.30 -25.29
N GLU A 11 18.58 -21.80 -25.08
CA GLU A 11 19.10 -22.23 -23.80
C GLU A 11 19.87 -21.09 -23.10
N TYR A 12 19.59 -20.87 -21.82
CA TYR A 12 20.31 -19.90 -20.99
C TYR A 12 21.74 -20.37 -20.75
N LYS A 13 22.72 -19.52 -21.09
CA LYS A 13 24.16 -19.81 -20.88
C LYS A 13 24.82 -18.94 -19.81
N GLY A 14 24.07 -18.02 -19.24
CA GLY A 14 24.53 -17.18 -18.12
C GLY A 14 24.20 -15.70 -18.28
N THR A 15 24.42 -14.97 -17.20
CA THR A 15 24.27 -13.52 -17.15
C THR A 15 25.64 -12.88 -16.94
N PHE A 16 26.01 -12.01 -17.87
CA PHE A 16 27.26 -11.31 -17.81
C PHE A 16 27.11 -9.99 -17.05
N LYS A 17 27.81 -9.88 -15.93
CA LYS A 17 27.75 -8.73 -14.99
C LYS A 17 28.98 -7.85 -15.01
N ASN A 18 30.08 -8.33 -15.60
CA ASN A 18 31.36 -7.63 -15.58
C ASN A 18 31.42 -6.47 -16.58
N THR A 19 32.16 -5.43 -16.23
CA THR A 19 32.45 -4.30 -17.13
C THR A 19 33.80 -4.52 -17.80
N GLY A 20 33.91 -4.24 -19.10
CA GLY A 20 35.15 -4.39 -19.87
C GLY A 20 34.88 -4.83 -21.31
N PHE A 21 35.98 -5.08 -22.03
CA PHE A 21 35.91 -5.64 -23.37
C PHE A 21 36.07 -7.16 -23.28
N PHE A 22 35.07 -7.88 -23.76
CA PHE A 22 35.04 -9.32 -23.74
C PHE A 22 34.68 -9.84 -25.12
N TRP A 23 35.37 -10.89 -25.53
CA TRP A 23 35.00 -11.62 -26.73
C TRP A 23 33.91 -12.62 -26.39
N VAL A 24 32.81 -12.55 -27.10
CA VAL A 24 31.65 -13.43 -26.93
C VAL A 24 31.33 -14.09 -28.27
N ASN A 25 30.97 -15.37 -28.22
CA ASN A 25 30.59 -16.11 -29.43
C ASN A 25 29.51 -15.36 -30.22
N PRO A 26 29.71 -15.07 -31.51
CA PRO A 26 28.78 -14.31 -32.33
C PRO A 26 27.41 -14.97 -32.50
N PHE A 27 27.30 -16.29 -32.33
CA PHE A 27 26.04 -17.02 -32.42
C PHE A 27 25.19 -16.92 -31.15
N MET A 28 25.69 -16.31 -30.06
CA MET A 28 24.90 -16.07 -28.87
C MET A 28 23.98 -14.85 -29.04
N ASN A 29 22.70 -15.06 -28.75
CA ASN A 29 21.75 -13.99 -28.66
C ASN A 29 21.95 -13.26 -27.32
N LYS A 30 22.07 -11.94 -27.40
CA LYS A 30 22.39 -11.06 -26.25
C LYS A 30 21.19 -10.21 -25.94
N LYS A 31 20.63 -10.35 -24.73
CA LYS A 31 19.50 -9.55 -24.26
C LYS A 31 19.95 -8.68 -23.10
N LYS A 32 19.96 -7.36 -23.29
CA LYS A 32 20.33 -6.40 -22.26
C LYS A 32 19.13 -6.06 -21.39
N LEU A 33 19.29 -6.09 -20.06
CA LEU A 33 18.29 -5.72 -19.07
C LEU A 33 18.82 -4.61 -18.15
N SER A 34 17.96 -3.69 -17.73
CA SER A 34 18.30 -2.66 -16.77
C SER A 34 17.97 -3.15 -15.36
N LEU A 35 18.94 -3.03 -14.43
CA LEU A 35 18.77 -3.36 -13.02
C LEU A 35 18.46 -2.12 -12.17
N ARG A 36 18.29 -0.96 -12.82
CA ARG A 36 17.98 0.27 -12.10
C ARG A 36 16.58 0.22 -11.53
N ALA A 37 16.42 0.77 -10.34
CA ALA A 37 15.11 0.97 -9.76
C ALA A 37 14.28 1.91 -10.63
N ARG A 38 12.99 1.65 -10.72
CA ARG A 38 12.00 2.41 -11.49
C ARG A 38 10.81 2.72 -10.61
N ASN A 39 10.26 3.91 -10.80
CA ASN A 39 9.00 4.29 -10.19
C ASN A 39 7.85 3.88 -11.11
N LEU A 40 6.79 3.38 -10.52
CA LEU A 40 5.51 3.13 -11.16
C LEU A 40 4.42 3.79 -10.33
N ASP A 41 3.64 4.64 -10.98
CA ASP A 41 2.42 5.19 -10.43
C ASP A 41 1.24 4.37 -10.98
N VAL A 42 0.51 3.74 -10.07
CA VAL A 42 -0.67 2.92 -10.39
C VAL A 42 -1.89 3.78 -10.22
N GLU A 43 -2.62 3.99 -11.33
CA GLU A 43 -3.85 4.77 -11.33
C GLU A 43 -4.84 4.23 -10.28
N PRO A 44 -5.62 5.13 -9.63
CA PRO A 44 -6.59 4.71 -8.64
C PRO A 44 -7.63 3.74 -9.22
N ILE A 45 -7.76 2.58 -8.60
CA ILE A 45 -8.75 1.56 -8.93
C ILE A 45 -9.92 1.60 -7.94
N LYS A 46 -11.11 1.28 -8.45
CA LYS A 46 -12.31 1.15 -7.62
C LYS A 46 -12.36 -0.26 -7.03
N VAL A 47 -12.42 -0.33 -5.70
CA VAL A 47 -12.50 -1.57 -4.93
C VAL A 47 -13.47 -1.39 -3.77
N ASN A 48 -13.89 -2.48 -3.15
CA ASN A 48 -14.67 -2.42 -1.91
C ASN A 48 -13.74 -2.63 -0.70
N ASP A 49 -13.98 -1.87 0.35
CA ASP A 49 -13.33 -2.07 1.64
C ASP A 49 -13.90 -3.29 2.39
N LYS A 50 -13.37 -3.60 3.59
CA LYS A 50 -13.82 -4.72 4.46
C LYS A 50 -15.32 -4.69 4.73
N ILE A 51 -15.93 -3.51 4.80
CA ILE A 51 -17.35 -3.29 5.13
C ILE A 51 -18.22 -3.36 3.85
N GLY A 52 -17.61 -3.26 2.67
CA GLY A 52 -18.29 -3.25 1.38
C GLY A 52 -18.52 -1.86 0.80
N ASN A 53 -17.92 -0.82 1.36
CA ASN A 53 -17.98 0.52 0.80
C ASN A 53 -17.09 0.64 -0.44
N PRO A 54 -17.58 1.18 -1.55
CA PRO A 54 -16.76 1.42 -2.73
C PRO A 54 -15.78 2.58 -2.47
N ILE A 55 -14.49 2.29 -2.64
CA ILE A 55 -13.39 3.24 -2.48
C ILE A 55 -12.53 3.29 -3.73
N LEU A 56 -11.84 4.39 -3.94
CA LEU A 56 -10.78 4.56 -4.92
C LEU A 56 -9.44 4.51 -4.18
N ILE A 57 -8.57 3.61 -4.59
CA ILE A 57 -7.25 3.43 -3.99
C ILE A 57 -6.18 3.39 -5.09
N GLY A 58 -5.14 4.19 -4.94
CA GLY A 58 -3.98 4.27 -5.83
C GLY A 58 -2.70 3.95 -5.07
N LEU A 59 -1.68 3.55 -5.80
CA LEU A 59 -0.40 3.10 -5.28
C LEU A 59 0.74 3.69 -6.09
N VAL A 60 1.78 4.16 -5.42
CA VAL A 60 3.08 4.43 -6.01
C VAL A 60 4.07 3.40 -5.48
N LEU A 61 4.89 2.88 -6.36
CA LEU A 61 5.88 1.88 -5.98
C LEU A 61 7.20 2.08 -6.71
N VAL A 62 8.27 1.61 -6.06
CA VAL A 62 9.61 1.53 -6.61
C VAL A 62 9.99 0.06 -6.74
N TRP A 63 10.32 -0.36 -7.96
CA TRP A 63 10.66 -1.76 -8.26
C TRP A 63 11.96 -1.85 -9.04
N LYS A 64 12.61 -3.00 -8.98
CA LYS A 64 13.81 -3.33 -9.75
C LYS A 64 13.86 -4.82 -10.10
N LEU A 65 14.66 -5.17 -11.10
CA LEU A 65 15.00 -6.55 -11.40
C LEU A 65 16.08 -7.03 -10.42
N LYS A 66 15.84 -8.18 -9.78
CA LYS A 66 16.77 -8.88 -8.88
C LYS A 66 17.38 -10.11 -9.54
N ASP A 67 16.55 -10.89 -10.21
CA ASP A 67 16.96 -12.11 -10.92
C ASP A 67 16.60 -12.01 -12.40
N THR A 68 17.63 -11.85 -13.23
CA THR A 68 17.48 -11.69 -14.67
C THR A 68 17.10 -12.99 -15.38
N TYR A 69 17.43 -14.15 -14.79
CA TYR A 69 17.04 -15.44 -15.32
C TYR A 69 15.52 -15.63 -15.18
N LYS A 70 14.99 -15.48 -13.98
CA LYS A 70 13.56 -15.59 -13.72
C LYS A 70 12.75 -14.61 -14.57
N ALA A 71 13.19 -13.36 -14.63
CA ALA A 71 12.52 -12.33 -15.40
C ALA A 71 12.45 -12.63 -16.90
N MET A 72 13.38 -13.44 -17.43
CA MET A 72 13.43 -13.75 -18.85
C MET A 72 12.80 -15.08 -19.26
N PHE A 73 12.69 -16.03 -18.33
CA PHE A 73 12.34 -17.41 -18.67
C PHE A 73 11.14 -17.95 -17.86
N GLU A 74 10.79 -17.35 -16.74
CA GLU A 74 9.63 -17.78 -15.95
C GLU A 74 8.36 -16.96 -16.26
N ILE A 75 8.52 -15.76 -16.85
CA ILE A 75 7.38 -14.99 -17.36
C ILE A 75 7.20 -15.39 -18.82
N ASP A 76 6.00 -15.82 -19.20
CA ASP A 76 5.68 -16.21 -20.57
C ASP A 76 5.96 -15.05 -21.54
N ALA A 77 6.67 -15.39 -22.62
CA ALA A 77 7.00 -14.44 -23.68
C ALA A 77 5.76 -13.80 -24.34
N GLN A 78 4.57 -14.39 -24.22
CA GLN A 78 3.32 -13.82 -24.70
C GLN A 78 2.88 -12.59 -23.89
N THR A 79 3.13 -12.56 -22.58
CA THR A 79 2.92 -11.36 -21.77
C THR A 79 3.84 -10.21 -22.19
N MET A 80 4.98 -10.56 -22.84
CA MET A 80 5.92 -9.58 -23.41
C MET A 80 5.63 -9.24 -24.88
N ALA A 81 4.78 -9.99 -25.56
CA ALA A 81 4.52 -9.83 -27.00
C ALA A 81 3.33 -8.92 -27.32
N ASP A 82 2.48 -8.59 -26.34
CA ASP A 82 1.28 -7.78 -26.53
C ASP A 82 1.52 -6.25 -26.61
N SER A 83 2.78 -5.80 -26.64
CA SER A 83 3.07 -4.47 -27.14
C SER A 83 2.99 -4.50 -28.67
N LYS A 84 1.81 -4.16 -29.20
CA LYS A 84 1.46 -4.01 -30.62
C LYS A 84 2.61 -3.48 -31.47
N GLY A 85 3.19 -4.38 -32.28
CA GLY A 85 4.20 -3.99 -33.26
C GLY A 85 4.62 -5.18 -34.09
N THR A 86 3.98 -5.39 -35.22
CA THR A 86 4.38 -6.23 -36.35
C THR A 86 5.89 -6.12 -36.62
N GLY A 87 6.60 -7.22 -36.49
CA GLY A 87 7.95 -7.34 -37.05
C GLY A 87 8.94 -8.02 -36.13
N THR A 88 9.67 -8.97 -36.65
CA THR A 88 10.84 -9.68 -36.10
C THR A 88 12.03 -8.76 -35.78
N ALA A 89 11.80 -7.58 -35.25
CA ALA A 89 12.84 -6.65 -34.79
C ALA A 89 13.12 -6.91 -33.31
N SER A 90 14.41 -7.00 -32.97
CA SER A 90 14.91 -7.12 -31.59
C SER A 90 14.16 -6.18 -30.66
N VAL A 91 13.31 -6.72 -29.78
CA VAL A 91 12.58 -5.92 -28.79
C VAL A 91 13.62 -5.08 -28.03
N SER A 92 13.51 -3.76 -28.11
CA SER A 92 14.45 -2.83 -27.47
C SER A 92 14.47 -3.08 -25.96
N VAL A 93 15.54 -2.62 -25.28
CA VAL A 93 15.61 -2.65 -23.81
C VAL A 93 14.40 -1.96 -23.21
N ALA A 94 13.98 -0.85 -23.79
CA ALA A 94 12.80 -0.10 -23.35
C ALA A 94 11.52 -0.92 -23.48
N GLY A 95 11.30 -1.59 -24.61
CA GLY A 95 10.10 -2.41 -24.81
C GLY A 95 9.99 -3.56 -23.80
N ARG A 96 11.10 -4.25 -23.49
CA ARG A 96 11.11 -5.27 -22.44
C ARG A 96 10.83 -4.71 -21.06
N MET A 97 11.42 -3.57 -20.75
CA MET A 97 11.18 -2.94 -19.45
C MET A 97 9.74 -2.46 -19.28
N ASN A 98 9.08 -2.04 -20.35
CA ASN A 98 7.66 -1.68 -20.32
C ASN A 98 6.77 -2.91 -20.10
N ALA A 99 7.09 -4.06 -20.73
CA ALA A 99 6.36 -5.29 -20.47
C ALA A 99 6.47 -5.75 -19.01
N PHE A 100 7.65 -5.62 -18.39
CA PHE A 100 7.81 -5.86 -16.96
C PHE A 100 7.01 -4.90 -16.11
N GLU A 101 6.96 -3.62 -16.49
CA GLU A 101 6.18 -2.60 -15.81
C GLU A 101 4.68 -2.90 -15.87
N ASP A 102 4.17 -3.33 -17.02
CA ASP A 102 2.78 -3.76 -17.17
C ASP A 102 2.47 -4.99 -16.30
N PHE A 103 3.38 -5.96 -16.22
CA PHE A 103 3.23 -7.09 -15.32
C PHE A 103 3.18 -6.66 -13.85
N VAL A 104 4.09 -5.77 -13.42
CA VAL A 104 4.09 -5.21 -12.06
C VAL A 104 2.78 -4.48 -11.79
N ARG A 105 2.26 -3.71 -12.74
CA ARG A 105 0.98 -2.98 -12.64
C ARG A 105 -0.18 -3.93 -12.36
N VAL A 106 -0.32 -4.99 -13.15
CA VAL A 106 -1.40 -5.99 -12.98
C VAL A 106 -1.31 -6.69 -11.61
N GLN A 107 -0.09 -7.04 -11.17
CA GLN A 107 0.10 -7.64 -9.84
C GLN A 107 -0.19 -6.65 -8.71
N SER A 108 0.08 -5.37 -8.92
CA SER A 108 -0.22 -4.30 -7.98
C SER A 108 -1.73 -4.09 -7.80
N ASP A 109 -2.49 -4.10 -8.89
CA ASP A 109 -3.95 -4.04 -8.83
C ASP A 109 -4.54 -5.20 -8.03
N ALA A 110 -4.01 -6.41 -8.22
CA ALA A 110 -4.44 -7.59 -7.48
C ALA A 110 -4.12 -7.49 -5.98
N ALA A 111 -2.93 -6.99 -5.63
CA ALA A 111 -2.52 -6.80 -4.25
C ALA A 111 -3.35 -5.71 -3.56
N LEU A 112 -3.60 -4.58 -4.25
CA LEU A 112 -4.46 -3.50 -3.75
C LEU A 112 -5.87 -3.99 -3.43
N ARG A 113 -6.49 -4.77 -4.33
CA ARG A 113 -7.83 -5.35 -4.10
C ARG A 113 -7.84 -6.25 -2.88
N GLN A 114 -6.81 -7.07 -2.71
CA GLN A 114 -6.71 -7.98 -1.57
C GLN A 114 -6.54 -7.22 -0.25
N VAL A 115 -5.66 -6.24 -0.20
CA VAL A 115 -5.42 -5.44 1.02
C VAL A 115 -6.64 -4.57 1.34
N ALA A 116 -7.23 -3.89 0.35
CA ALA A 116 -8.41 -3.08 0.55
C ALA A 116 -9.58 -3.88 1.14
N GLY A 117 -9.77 -5.13 0.72
CA GLY A 117 -10.82 -6.00 1.26
C GLY A 117 -10.57 -6.50 2.68
N GLN A 118 -9.37 -6.34 3.24
CA GLN A 118 -9.04 -6.75 4.60
C GLN A 118 -9.27 -5.66 5.64
N TYR A 119 -9.25 -4.39 5.25
CA TYR A 119 -9.34 -3.24 6.13
C TYR A 119 -10.52 -2.35 5.80
N ALA A 120 -11.16 -1.78 6.83
CA ALA A 120 -12.14 -0.70 6.64
C ALA A 120 -11.45 0.58 6.18
N TYR A 121 -12.15 1.43 5.45
CA TYR A 121 -11.63 2.73 5.03
C TYR A 121 -11.29 3.63 6.22
N ASP A 122 -12.22 3.78 7.14
CA ASP A 122 -12.07 4.52 8.39
C ASP A 122 -12.77 3.81 9.55
N ASP A 123 -12.50 4.26 10.76
CA ASP A 123 -13.14 3.75 11.96
C ASP A 123 -14.58 4.29 12.04
N ASN A 124 -15.53 3.41 11.85
CA ASN A 124 -16.95 3.77 11.79
C ASN A 124 -17.68 3.59 13.13
N GLU A 125 -17.13 2.87 14.07
CA GLU A 125 -17.76 2.55 15.37
C GLU A 125 -16.66 2.43 16.44
N HIS A 126 -16.29 3.50 17.09
CA HIS A 126 -15.59 3.56 18.39
C HIS A 126 -14.67 2.39 18.81
N ASP A 127 -14.38 1.47 17.94
CA ASP A 127 -13.46 0.35 18.17
C ASP A 127 -12.03 0.81 17.85
N THR A 128 -11.46 1.51 18.81
CA THR A 128 -10.21 2.27 18.72
C THR A 128 -8.96 1.43 18.44
N ASN A 129 -9.09 0.13 18.18
CA ASN A 129 -7.97 -0.80 18.02
C ASN A 129 -7.88 -1.49 16.65
N GLU A 130 -8.84 -1.34 15.74
CA GLU A 130 -8.70 -1.91 14.40
C GLU A 130 -7.91 -0.96 13.47
N LEU A 131 -6.94 -1.53 12.78
CA LEU A 131 -6.23 -0.85 11.70
C LEU A 131 -7.18 -0.51 10.55
N THR A 132 -7.19 0.75 10.15
CA THR A 132 -7.98 1.23 9.00
C THR A 132 -7.07 1.67 7.87
N LEU A 133 -7.56 1.65 6.63
CA LEU A 133 -6.79 2.12 5.47
C LEU A 133 -6.32 3.57 5.63
N ARG A 134 -7.10 4.40 6.31
CA ARG A 134 -6.79 5.79 6.57
C ARG A 134 -5.83 6.00 7.75
N GLY A 135 -5.93 5.19 8.79
CA GLY A 135 -5.17 5.33 10.04
C GLY A 135 -3.89 4.51 10.11
N GLY A 136 -3.84 3.35 9.45
CA GLY A 136 -2.75 2.38 9.54
C GLY A 136 -1.66 2.51 8.47
N GLY A 137 -1.34 3.73 8.04
CA GLY A 137 -0.54 4.02 6.86
C GLY A 137 0.75 3.21 6.68
N GLU A 138 1.63 3.10 7.68
CA GLU A 138 2.90 2.36 7.53
C GLU A 138 2.68 0.84 7.53
N GLU A 139 1.88 0.32 8.45
CA GLU A 139 1.64 -1.12 8.57
C GLU A 139 0.95 -1.71 7.33
N ILE A 140 0.06 -0.94 6.71
CA ILE A 140 -0.61 -1.32 5.47
C ILE A 140 0.35 -1.27 4.28
N ASN A 141 1.22 -0.25 4.24
CA ASN A 141 2.27 -0.17 3.22
C ASN A 141 3.25 -1.34 3.31
N ASP A 142 3.68 -1.71 4.52
CA ASP A 142 4.55 -2.87 4.77
C ASP A 142 3.87 -4.19 4.35
N GLN A 143 2.57 -4.30 4.57
CA GLN A 143 1.82 -5.47 4.14
C GLN A 143 1.69 -5.53 2.62
N LEU A 144 1.43 -4.39 1.96
CA LEU A 144 1.40 -4.28 0.50
C LEU A 144 2.77 -4.67 -0.09
N GLU A 145 3.85 -4.13 0.46
CA GLU A 145 5.21 -4.43 0.02
C GLU A 145 5.52 -5.94 0.14
N ARG A 146 5.17 -6.55 1.25
CA ARG A 146 5.31 -7.99 1.48
C ARG A 146 4.55 -8.82 0.47
N GLN A 147 3.26 -8.54 0.28
CA GLN A 147 2.42 -9.26 -0.68
C GLN A 147 2.90 -9.08 -2.12
N LEU A 148 3.34 -7.88 -2.49
CA LEU A 148 3.89 -7.62 -3.79
C LEU A 148 5.21 -8.37 -4.02
N ASN A 149 6.11 -8.37 -3.03
CA ASN A 149 7.37 -9.12 -3.11
C ASN A 149 7.14 -10.62 -3.24
N GLU A 150 6.18 -11.19 -2.52
CA GLU A 150 5.82 -12.62 -2.66
C GLU A 150 5.32 -12.95 -4.08
N ARG A 151 4.45 -12.12 -4.65
CA ARG A 151 3.90 -12.30 -6.00
C ARG A 151 4.95 -12.11 -7.09
N LEU A 152 5.83 -11.14 -6.93
CA LEU A 152 6.81 -10.75 -7.93
C LEU A 152 8.12 -11.55 -7.84
N ALA A 153 8.33 -12.30 -6.75
CA ALA A 153 9.52 -13.15 -6.56
C ALA A 153 9.67 -14.21 -7.65
N MET A 154 8.56 -14.79 -8.13
CA MET A 154 8.54 -15.74 -9.24
C MET A 154 9.05 -15.10 -10.54
N ALA A 155 8.78 -13.82 -10.73
CA ALA A 155 9.20 -13.05 -11.88
C ALA A 155 10.61 -12.45 -11.74
N GLY A 156 11.33 -12.76 -10.66
CA GLY A 156 12.66 -12.22 -10.39
C GLY A 156 12.70 -10.72 -10.17
N MET A 157 11.57 -10.13 -9.74
CA MET A 157 11.43 -8.72 -9.43
C MET A 157 11.38 -8.49 -7.92
N GLU A 158 11.80 -7.31 -7.49
CA GLU A 158 11.79 -6.89 -6.09
C GLU A 158 11.16 -5.51 -5.98
N ILE A 159 10.23 -5.37 -5.04
CA ILE A 159 9.68 -4.08 -4.63
C ILE A 159 10.61 -3.52 -3.55
N VAL A 160 11.08 -2.31 -3.78
CA VAL A 160 11.93 -1.56 -2.84
C VAL A 160 11.07 -0.77 -1.87
N GLU A 161 9.96 -0.23 -2.37
CA GLU A 161 9.02 0.58 -1.60
C GLU A 161 7.65 0.53 -2.29
N ALA A 162 6.58 0.44 -1.49
CA ALA A 162 5.21 0.52 -1.96
C ALA A 162 4.39 1.37 -1.01
N ARG A 163 3.72 2.42 -1.52
CA ARG A 163 2.92 3.35 -0.71
C ARG A 163 1.60 3.68 -1.36
N ILE A 164 0.54 3.70 -0.57
CA ILE A 164 -0.74 4.23 -1.01
C ILE A 164 -0.58 5.74 -1.20
N ASN A 165 -0.81 6.23 -2.41
CA ASN A 165 -0.74 7.66 -2.75
C ASN A 165 -2.11 8.30 -2.92
N TYR A 166 -3.15 7.49 -3.11
CA TYR A 166 -4.51 7.97 -3.27
C TYR A 166 -5.48 7.07 -2.52
N LEU A 167 -6.35 7.67 -1.70
CA LEU A 167 -7.38 6.96 -0.96
C LEU A 167 -8.58 7.89 -0.77
N ALA A 168 -9.72 7.51 -1.35
CA ALA A 168 -10.96 8.28 -1.24
C ALA A 168 -12.18 7.37 -1.37
N TYR A 169 -13.32 7.78 -0.83
CA TYR A 169 -14.58 7.15 -1.16
C TYR A 169 -14.92 7.36 -2.63
N ALA A 170 -15.54 6.36 -3.24
CA ALA A 170 -16.05 6.51 -4.59
C ALA A 170 -17.10 7.65 -4.67
N PRO A 171 -17.15 8.41 -5.77
CA PRO A 171 -17.99 9.61 -5.89
C PRO A 171 -19.45 9.38 -5.55
N GLU A 172 -19.99 8.21 -5.86
CA GLU A 172 -21.38 7.85 -5.61
C GLU A 172 -21.79 7.81 -4.14
N ILE A 173 -20.84 7.54 -3.22
CA ILE A 173 -21.13 7.49 -1.79
C ILE A 173 -20.43 8.58 -0.98
N ALA A 174 -19.53 9.34 -1.59
CA ALA A 174 -18.70 10.32 -0.89
C ALA A 174 -19.53 11.34 -0.09
N ALA A 175 -20.63 11.86 -0.65
CA ALA A 175 -21.49 12.81 0.03
C ALA A 175 -22.21 12.21 1.26
N VAL A 176 -22.63 10.95 1.17
CA VAL A 176 -23.31 10.24 2.26
C VAL A 176 -22.31 9.95 3.38
N MET A 177 -21.11 9.50 3.03
CA MET A 177 -20.05 9.20 4.01
C MET A 177 -19.55 10.46 4.71
N LEU A 178 -19.45 11.58 4.02
CA LEU A 178 -19.11 12.86 4.64
C LEU A 178 -20.14 13.27 5.70
N ARG A 179 -21.43 13.13 5.42
CA ARG A 179 -22.51 13.42 6.39
C ARG A 179 -22.43 12.49 7.60
N ARG A 180 -22.12 11.20 7.37
CA ARG A 180 -21.93 10.23 8.44
C ARG A 180 -20.74 10.62 9.35
N GLN A 181 -19.61 10.97 8.75
CA GLN A 181 -18.43 11.44 9.50
C GLN A 181 -18.72 12.70 10.30
N GLN A 182 -19.47 13.66 9.74
CA GLN A 182 -19.89 14.87 10.46
C GLN A 182 -20.79 14.54 11.65
N ALA A 183 -21.76 13.64 11.49
CA ALA A 183 -22.64 13.22 12.56
C ALA A 183 -21.87 12.51 13.68
N SER A 184 -20.98 11.59 13.34
CA SER A 184 -20.10 10.90 14.31
C SER A 184 -19.20 11.88 15.05
N ALA A 185 -18.58 12.83 14.35
CA ALA A 185 -17.74 13.86 14.97
C ALA A 185 -18.50 14.73 15.99
N ILE A 186 -19.77 15.07 15.73
CA ILE A 186 -20.62 15.82 16.65
C ILE A 186 -20.90 15.00 17.92
N ILE A 187 -21.18 13.71 17.78
CA ILE A 187 -21.45 12.81 18.92
C ILE A 187 -20.19 12.70 19.77
N THR A 188 -19.04 12.38 19.17
CA THR A 188 -17.76 12.29 19.87
C THR A 188 -17.37 13.60 20.56
N ALA A 189 -17.62 14.74 19.92
CA ALA A 189 -17.36 16.04 20.53
C ALA A 189 -18.22 16.26 21.78
N ARG A 190 -19.50 15.89 21.74
CA ARG A 190 -20.40 15.99 22.90
C ARG A 190 -19.98 15.08 24.05
N GLU A 191 -19.60 13.84 23.75
CA GLU A 191 -19.07 12.89 24.74
C GLU A 191 -17.83 13.44 25.43
N LYS A 192 -16.88 14.01 24.67
CA LYS A 192 -15.67 14.62 25.22
C LYS A 192 -15.96 15.86 26.08
N ILE A 193 -16.97 16.65 25.75
CA ILE A 193 -17.39 17.77 26.57
C ILE A 193 -17.94 17.29 27.92
N VAL A 194 -18.77 16.24 27.89
CA VAL A 194 -19.32 15.64 29.13
C VAL A 194 -18.21 15.03 29.97
N GLU A 195 -17.32 14.23 29.37
CA GLU A 195 -16.16 13.65 30.05
C GLU A 195 -15.26 14.72 30.68
N GLY A 196 -14.99 15.80 29.93
CA GLY A 196 -14.24 16.95 30.42
C GLY A 196 -14.92 17.64 31.61
N ALA A 197 -16.24 17.82 31.56
CA ALA A 197 -17.01 18.42 32.67
C ALA A 197 -16.96 17.52 33.92
N VAL A 198 -17.15 16.23 33.80
CA VAL A 198 -17.04 15.27 34.90
C VAL A 198 -15.61 15.25 35.47
N SER A 199 -14.59 15.29 34.61
CA SER A 199 -13.19 15.36 35.05
C SER A 199 -12.89 16.65 35.82
N MET A 200 -13.41 17.78 35.35
CA MET A 200 -13.25 19.07 36.09
C MET A 200 -13.90 19.03 37.48
N VAL A 201 -15.11 18.46 37.60
CA VAL A 201 -15.77 18.30 38.91
C VAL A 201 -14.94 17.41 39.80
N LYS A 202 -14.46 16.28 39.29
CA LYS A 202 -13.62 15.35 40.05
C LYS A 202 -12.34 16.02 40.54
N MET A 203 -11.62 16.74 39.66
CA MET A 203 -10.41 17.48 40.02
C MET A 203 -10.68 18.57 41.07
N ALA A 204 -11.81 19.27 40.98
CA ALA A 204 -12.21 20.27 41.97
C ALA A 204 -12.46 19.65 43.35
N LEU A 205 -13.15 18.51 43.40
CA LEU A 205 -13.42 17.76 44.64
C LEU A 205 -12.13 17.23 45.25
N ASP A 206 -11.25 16.67 44.47
CA ASP A 206 -9.97 16.13 44.90
C ASP A 206 -9.09 17.27 45.51
N LYS A 207 -9.06 18.45 44.85
CA LYS A 207 -8.30 19.58 45.31
C LYS A 207 -8.85 20.21 46.59
N LEU A 208 -10.18 20.27 46.74
CA LEU A 208 -10.83 20.71 47.96
C LEU A 208 -10.56 19.79 49.16
N ALA A 209 -10.46 18.46 48.87
CA ALA A 209 -10.09 17.47 49.87
C ALA A 209 -8.60 17.58 50.28
N GLU A 210 -7.69 17.80 49.33
CA GLU A 210 -6.26 18.01 49.59
C GLU A 210 -5.98 19.28 50.41
N ASP A 211 -6.68 20.37 50.10
CA ASP A 211 -6.53 21.65 50.80
C ASP A 211 -7.21 21.67 52.16
N GLY A 212 -7.86 20.58 52.60
CA GLY A 212 -8.52 20.45 53.89
C GLY A 212 -9.69 21.43 54.13
N ILE A 213 -10.22 22.01 53.03
CA ILE A 213 -11.27 23.03 53.08
C ILE A 213 -12.65 22.40 53.36
N VAL A 214 -12.85 21.14 52.97
CA VAL A 214 -14.11 20.40 53.15
C VAL A 214 -13.84 18.93 53.40
N GLU A 215 -14.23 18.39 54.55
CA GLU A 215 -14.42 16.95 54.73
C GLU A 215 -15.75 16.56 54.09
N LEU A 216 -15.66 16.10 52.85
CA LEU A 216 -16.81 15.62 52.10
C LEU A 216 -17.08 14.16 52.47
N ASP A 217 -18.09 13.94 53.28
CA ASP A 217 -18.68 12.63 53.51
C ASP A 217 -19.31 12.08 52.20
N GLU A 218 -19.32 10.76 51.99
CA GLU A 218 -19.81 10.11 50.75
C GLU A 218 -21.24 10.56 50.38
N GLU A 219 -22.11 10.83 51.36
CA GLU A 219 -23.48 11.32 51.17
C GLU A 219 -23.52 12.75 50.58
N LYS A 220 -22.58 13.60 50.98
CA LYS A 220 -22.45 14.96 50.47
C LYS A 220 -21.83 15.03 49.09
N LYS A 221 -20.93 14.11 48.76
CA LYS A 221 -20.40 13.94 47.39
C LYS A 221 -21.51 13.55 46.43
N ALA A 222 -22.37 12.62 46.81
CA ALA A 222 -23.51 12.18 45.99
C ALA A 222 -24.54 13.30 45.77
N ALA A 223 -24.79 14.15 46.79
CA ALA A 223 -25.73 15.28 46.70
C ALA A 223 -25.21 16.43 45.80
N MET A 224 -23.87 16.63 45.71
CA MET A 224 -23.27 17.64 44.83
C MET A 224 -23.29 17.22 43.35
N VAL A 225 -23.32 15.93 43.06
CA VAL A 225 -23.39 15.39 41.69
C VAL A 225 -24.83 15.28 41.20
N SER A 226 -25.83 15.25 42.14
CA SER A 226 -27.25 15.10 41.87
C SER A 226 -28.02 16.41 41.64
N ASN A 227 -27.41 17.58 41.81
CA ASN A 227 -28.03 18.88 41.66
C ASN A 227 -27.43 19.62 40.47
#